data_ccc379a91aa362aecffb3498059aac71
#
_entry.id   ccc379a91aa362aecffb3498059aac71
#
_cell.length_a   1.000
_cell.length_b   1.000
_cell.length_c   1.000
_cell.angle_alpha   90.00
_cell.angle_beta   90.00
_cell.angle_gamma   90.00
#
_symmetry.space_group_name_H-M   'P 1'
#
loop_
_entity.id
_entity.type
_entity.pdbx_description
1 polymer ?
#
loop_
_entity_poly.entity_id
_entity_poly.type
_entity_poly.pdbx_seq_one_letter_code
_entity_poly.pdbx_strand_id
1 'polypeptide(L)'
;MPRNGLTRTVAVAALAVLALPLGLTPAGATAPQQPSAPGAMAADPVPGAYISPWGSADVDLSPEAQKWMKEEGITVKAIAPFKMHKDGNGFSMPIGSTAGDHLDSKGRIYYPGGIEFRHKASDKTVKLLPTWIRVMPRPGYSAGVEVNGKKIADELMIADTKYAEVMASARPTPTGFQLKKVPFYMTKEASEMFSEHSGAKGPRVGAFFGTLTPHFDYVPTNTSPVPGFPG
;
A
#
# COMPACT_ATOMS: atom_id res chain seq x y z
N MET A 1 -37.65 30.80 -36.96
CA MET A 1 -38.11 29.52 -37.59
C MET A 1 -37.73 28.39 -36.73
N PRO A 2 -38.55 27.40 -36.58
CA PRO A 2 -38.71 26.65 -35.35
C PRO A 2 -38.28 25.17 -35.41
N ARG A 3 -38.24 24.58 -34.22
CA ARG A 3 -38.56 23.16 -33.92
C ARG A 3 -37.57 22.11 -34.40
N ASN A 4 -37.12 21.16 -33.56
CA ASN A 4 -37.93 20.07 -33.01
C ASN A 4 -37.22 19.41 -31.81
N GLY A 5 -38.01 19.21 -30.81
CA GLY A 5 -37.83 18.32 -29.70
C GLY A 5 -38.03 16.84 -30.08
N LEU A 6 -37.41 16.00 -29.27
CA LEU A 6 -37.76 14.57 -29.17
C LEU A 6 -37.51 14.10 -27.75
N THR A 7 -38.60 14.18 -27.00
CA THR A 7 -38.81 13.47 -25.75
C THR A 7 -38.85 11.97 -26.02
N ARG A 8 -38.06 11.14 -25.36
CA ARG A 8 -38.29 9.71 -25.28
C ARG A 8 -38.51 9.29 -23.84
N THR A 9 -39.77 9.14 -23.56
CA THR A 9 -40.34 8.40 -22.43
C THR A 9 -40.05 6.93 -22.59
N VAL A 10 -39.50 6.26 -21.60
CA VAL A 10 -39.48 4.80 -21.52
C VAL A 10 -40.18 4.37 -20.25
N ALA A 11 -41.15 3.55 -20.43
CA ALA A 11 -42.12 3.07 -19.48
C ALA A 11 -41.54 2.04 -18.50
N VAL A 12 -42.08 2.10 -17.30
CA VAL A 12 -41.96 1.13 -16.21
C VAL A 12 -42.84 -0.07 -16.53
N ALA A 13 -42.32 -1.26 -16.38
CA ALA A 13 -43.10 -2.49 -16.27
C ALA A 13 -42.75 -3.17 -14.95
N ALA A 14 -43.67 -3.10 -14.02
CA ALA A 14 -43.70 -3.90 -12.81
C ALA A 14 -44.36 -5.25 -13.14
N LEU A 15 -43.76 -6.33 -12.67
CA LEU A 15 -44.40 -7.63 -12.57
C LEU A 15 -44.13 -8.19 -11.18
N ALA A 16 -45.16 -8.17 -10.36
CA ALA A 16 -45.28 -8.91 -9.13
C ALA A 16 -45.79 -10.31 -9.44
N VAL A 17 -45.17 -11.33 -8.90
CA VAL A 17 -45.79 -12.65 -8.73
C VAL A 17 -45.52 -13.14 -7.32
N LEU A 18 -46.59 -13.17 -6.57
CA LEU A 18 -46.72 -13.89 -5.29
C LEU A 18 -47.00 -15.36 -5.60
N ALA A 19 -46.28 -16.27 -4.99
CA ALA A 19 -46.75 -17.60 -4.70
C ALA A 19 -46.06 -18.17 -3.47
N LEU A 20 -46.77 -18.23 -2.37
CA LEU A 20 -46.49 -19.11 -1.25
C LEU A 20 -47.06 -20.50 -1.53
N PRO A 21 -46.34 -21.55 -1.13
CA PRO A 21 -47.04 -22.66 -0.50
C PRO A 21 -46.50 -22.98 0.89
N LEU A 22 -47.43 -23.07 1.82
CA LEU A 22 -47.33 -23.78 3.09
C LEU A 22 -47.07 -25.26 2.81
N GLY A 23 -46.02 -25.80 3.42
CA GLY A 23 -45.68 -27.22 3.31
C GLY A 23 -44.84 -27.69 4.49
N LEU A 24 -45.53 -28.16 5.54
CA LEU A 24 -45.18 -29.27 6.46
C LEU A 24 -43.71 -29.60 6.66
N THR A 25 -43.24 -29.33 7.89
CA THR A 25 -42.03 -29.89 8.48
C THR A 25 -42.17 -31.40 8.72
N PRO A 26 -41.29 -32.25 8.22
CA PRO A 26 -40.99 -33.53 8.82
C PRO A 26 -39.84 -33.36 9.81
N ALA A 27 -40.09 -33.79 11.05
CA ALA A 27 -39.11 -33.99 12.10
C ALA A 27 -38.08 -35.07 11.67
N GLY A 28 -36.84 -34.84 11.98
CA GLY A 28 -35.84 -35.89 12.13
C GLY A 28 -35.13 -36.32 10.86
N ALA A 29 -34.33 -35.45 10.26
CA ALA A 29 -33.18 -35.90 9.46
C ALA A 29 -31.92 -35.33 10.14
N THR A 30 -31.22 -36.21 10.83
CA THR A 30 -29.83 -35.99 11.24
C THR A 30 -29.06 -35.68 9.95
N ALA A 31 -28.60 -34.45 9.85
CA ALA A 31 -27.71 -34.08 8.73
C ALA A 31 -26.53 -35.06 8.73
N PRO A 32 -26.21 -35.67 7.58
CA PRO A 32 -25.00 -36.46 7.51
C PRO A 32 -23.84 -35.55 7.88
N GLN A 33 -23.12 -35.90 8.96
CA GLN A 33 -21.81 -35.30 9.24
C GLN A 33 -20.97 -35.48 7.96
N GLN A 34 -20.73 -34.39 7.26
CA GLN A 34 -19.70 -34.37 6.24
C GLN A 34 -18.44 -34.92 6.89
N PRO A 35 -17.84 -35.98 6.34
CA PRO A 35 -16.55 -36.42 6.81
C PRO A 35 -15.64 -35.21 6.77
N SER A 36 -15.09 -34.85 7.94
CA SER A 36 -14.04 -33.86 8.04
C SER A 36 -13.02 -34.20 6.98
N ALA A 37 -12.85 -33.32 5.99
CA ALA A 37 -11.81 -33.51 4.99
C ALA A 37 -10.52 -33.84 5.75
N PRO A 38 -9.78 -34.91 5.41
CA PRO A 38 -8.52 -35.20 6.04
C PRO A 38 -7.74 -33.90 5.99
N GLY A 39 -7.32 -33.44 7.20
CA GLY A 39 -6.81 -32.09 7.39
C GLY A 39 -5.91 -31.70 6.24
N ALA A 40 -6.25 -30.62 5.56
CA ALA A 40 -5.40 -30.07 4.53
C ALA A 40 -4.03 -29.95 5.20
N MET A 41 -3.11 -30.84 4.84
CA MET A 41 -1.72 -30.72 5.26
C MET A 41 -1.35 -29.30 4.82
N ALA A 42 -1.05 -28.45 5.80
CA ALA A 42 -0.58 -27.12 5.50
C ALA A 42 0.54 -27.30 4.47
N ALA A 43 0.33 -26.78 3.27
CA ALA A 43 1.36 -26.88 2.24
C ALA A 43 2.64 -26.37 2.86
N ASP A 44 3.71 -27.16 2.73
CA ASP A 44 5.01 -26.76 3.26
C ASP A 44 5.28 -25.34 2.79
N PRO A 45 5.60 -24.42 3.70
CA PRO A 45 5.82 -23.04 3.32
C PRO A 45 6.93 -22.97 2.28
N VAL A 46 6.63 -22.32 1.17
CA VAL A 46 7.59 -22.11 0.09
C VAL A 46 8.78 -21.35 0.66
N PRO A 47 10.05 -21.79 0.41
CA PRO A 47 11.21 -21.04 0.83
C PRO A 47 11.13 -19.57 0.38
N GLY A 48 11.19 -18.65 1.29
CA GLY A 48 11.05 -17.23 1.02
C GLY A 48 11.37 -16.41 2.26
N ALA A 49 11.43 -15.10 2.09
CA ALA A 49 11.48 -14.17 3.21
C ALA A 49 10.04 -13.85 3.64
N TYR A 50 9.71 -14.14 4.88
CA TYR A 50 8.43 -13.74 5.46
C TYR A 50 8.61 -12.44 6.23
N ILE A 51 7.59 -11.63 6.17
CA ILE A 51 7.53 -10.38 6.90
C ILE A 51 6.45 -10.58 7.95
N SER A 52 6.81 -10.36 9.20
CA SER A 52 5.81 -10.38 10.28
C SER A 52 4.70 -9.39 9.95
N PRO A 53 3.40 -9.79 10.04
CA PRO A 53 2.27 -8.88 9.83
C PRO A 53 2.19 -7.80 10.92
N TRP A 54 2.97 -7.96 11.97
CA TRP A 54 3.06 -7.07 13.13
C TRP A 54 4.35 -6.27 13.03
N GLY A 55 4.29 -5.13 12.42
CA GLY A 55 5.46 -4.28 12.32
C GLY A 55 5.09 -2.88 11.91
N SER A 56 6.10 -2.08 11.80
CA SER A 56 6.00 -0.71 11.31
C SER A 56 7.22 -0.40 10.45
N ALA A 57 7.19 0.74 9.82
CA ALA A 57 8.38 1.33 9.22
C ALA A 57 8.42 2.82 9.57
N ASP A 58 9.60 3.34 9.74
CA ASP A 58 9.84 4.77 9.87
C ASP A 58 10.43 5.33 8.58
N VAL A 59 9.92 6.47 8.17
CA VAL A 59 10.46 7.28 7.08
C VAL A 59 11.05 8.55 7.65
N ASP A 60 12.34 8.76 7.45
CA ASP A 60 13.03 10.02 7.72
C ASP A 60 13.16 10.80 6.42
N LEU A 61 12.52 11.96 6.35
CA LEU A 61 12.61 12.86 5.19
C LEU A 61 14.00 13.48 5.10
N SER A 62 14.56 13.50 3.91
CA SER A 62 15.86 14.11 3.67
C SER A 62 15.81 15.64 3.83
N PRO A 63 16.96 16.29 4.13
CA PRO A 63 17.06 17.74 4.09
C PRO A 63 16.68 18.33 2.73
N GLU A 64 16.95 17.60 1.62
CA GLU A 64 16.59 18.02 0.26
C GLU A 64 15.06 18.04 0.07
N ALA A 65 14.36 16.98 0.53
CA ALA A 65 12.90 16.93 0.49
C ALA A 65 12.26 18.01 1.36
N GLN A 66 12.78 18.22 2.57
CA GLN A 66 12.29 19.27 3.48
C GLN A 66 12.51 20.67 2.89
N LYS A 67 13.68 20.91 2.27
CA LYS A 67 13.98 22.16 1.58
C LYS A 67 13.00 22.41 0.44
N TRP A 68 12.78 21.42 -0.44
CA TRP A 68 11.78 21.51 -1.51
C TRP A 68 10.40 21.87 -0.97
N MET A 69 9.90 21.16 0.03
CA MET A 69 8.60 21.45 0.61
C MET A 69 8.51 22.87 1.20
N LYS A 70 9.57 23.33 1.85
CA LYS A 70 9.64 24.68 2.41
C LYS A 70 9.64 25.76 1.33
N GLU A 71 10.43 25.59 0.28
CA GLU A 71 10.56 26.54 -0.83
C GLU A 71 9.25 26.64 -1.62
N GLU A 72 8.57 25.52 -1.82
CA GLU A 72 7.29 25.46 -2.53
C GLU A 72 6.08 25.72 -1.60
N GLY A 73 6.28 26.05 -0.33
CA GLY A 73 5.20 26.33 0.61
C GLY A 73 4.27 25.15 0.87
N ILE A 74 4.81 23.93 0.81
CA ILE A 74 4.07 22.68 1.06
C ILE A 74 4.15 22.33 2.54
N THR A 75 3.01 21.97 3.13
CA THR A 75 2.92 21.36 4.46
C THR A 75 2.56 19.89 4.33
N VAL A 76 3.09 19.08 5.25
CA VAL A 76 2.87 17.63 5.28
C VAL A 76 2.12 17.24 6.54
N LYS A 77 1.14 16.33 6.41
CA LYS A 77 0.42 15.72 7.51
C LYS A 77 0.30 14.22 7.29
N ALA A 78 0.38 13.46 8.37
CA ALA A 78 0.06 12.04 8.32
C ALA A 78 -1.47 11.82 8.29
N ILE A 79 -1.91 10.85 7.50
CA ILE A 79 -3.28 10.33 7.48
C ILE A 79 -3.26 9.03 8.28
N ALA A 80 -4.11 8.95 9.31
CA ALA A 80 -4.17 7.79 10.19
C ALA A 80 -4.27 6.47 9.39
N PRO A 81 -3.63 5.40 9.86
CA PRO A 81 -2.93 5.25 11.14
C PRO A 81 -1.46 5.75 11.15
N PHE A 82 -0.97 6.39 10.08
CA PHE A 82 0.37 6.99 10.08
C PHE A 82 0.46 8.10 11.12
N LYS A 83 1.66 8.34 11.62
CA LYS A 83 1.93 9.38 12.61
C LYS A 83 3.18 10.16 12.23
N MET A 84 3.08 11.49 12.21
CA MET A 84 4.28 12.33 12.06
C MET A 84 5.21 12.14 13.24
N HIS A 85 6.51 12.18 13.00
CA HIS A 85 7.52 12.30 14.05
C HIS A 85 7.37 13.65 14.80
N LYS A 86 7.76 13.69 16.06
CA LYS A 86 7.61 14.90 16.90
C LYS A 86 8.35 16.13 16.36
N ASP A 87 9.45 15.90 15.67
CA ASP A 87 10.28 16.93 15.03
C ASP A 87 9.73 17.33 13.63
N GLY A 88 8.70 16.65 13.13
CA GLY A 88 8.13 16.89 11.82
C GLY A 88 8.99 16.41 10.64
N ASN A 89 10.13 15.77 10.91
CA ASN A 89 11.10 15.36 9.89
C ASN A 89 10.87 13.97 9.32
N GLY A 90 9.70 13.38 9.57
CA GLY A 90 9.39 12.04 9.12
C GLY A 90 8.05 11.55 9.66
N PHE A 91 7.78 10.27 9.44
CA PHE A 91 6.54 9.65 9.88
C PHE A 91 6.71 8.14 10.07
N SER A 92 5.90 7.59 10.96
CA SER A 92 5.82 6.15 11.22
C SER A 92 4.61 5.55 10.50
N MET A 93 4.80 4.38 9.92
CA MET A 93 3.82 3.63 9.14
C MET A 93 3.59 2.26 9.77
N PRO A 94 2.46 1.96 10.41
CA PRO A 94 2.14 0.60 10.82
C PRO A 94 1.76 -0.24 9.59
N ILE A 95 2.20 -1.51 9.57
CA ILE A 95 1.80 -2.46 8.53
C ILE A 95 0.31 -2.75 8.67
N GLY A 96 -0.40 -2.72 7.57
CA GLY A 96 -1.79 -3.18 7.50
C GLY A 96 -1.85 -4.69 7.42
N SER A 97 -2.91 -5.28 7.95
CA SER A 97 -3.19 -6.69 7.75
C SER A 97 -3.33 -6.97 6.26
N THR A 98 -2.32 -7.57 5.69
CA THR A 98 -2.49 -8.33 4.45
C THR A 98 -2.96 -9.72 4.85
N ALA A 99 -3.66 -10.41 3.99
CA ALA A 99 -4.13 -11.78 4.25
C ALA A 99 -2.94 -12.76 4.29
N GLY A 100 -2.08 -12.62 5.28
CA GLY A 100 -0.92 -13.46 5.49
C GLY A 100 0.40 -12.69 5.64
N ASP A 101 1.41 -13.39 6.08
CA ASP A 101 2.76 -12.91 6.39
C ASP A 101 3.60 -12.66 5.12
N HIS A 102 2.95 -12.48 3.97
CA HIS A 102 3.60 -12.47 2.68
C HIS A 102 3.47 -11.12 2.00
N LEU A 103 4.41 -10.87 1.11
CA LEU A 103 4.22 -9.88 0.07
C LEU A 103 2.95 -10.22 -0.71
N ASP A 104 2.18 -9.21 -1.10
CA ASP A 104 1.07 -9.45 -2.01
C ASP A 104 1.57 -10.02 -3.36
N SER A 105 0.66 -10.45 -4.22
CA SER A 105 0.98 -11.01 -5.54
C SER A 105 1.81 -10.09 -6.45
N LYS A 106 1.92 -8.81 -6.08
CA LYS A 106 2.73 -7.80 -6.78
C LYS A 106 4.05 -7.50 -6.08
N GLY A 107 4.41 -8.26 -5.05
CA GLY A 107 5.65 -8.09 -4.29
C GLY A 107 5.66 -6.81 -3.43
N ARG A 108 4.54 -6.48 -2.78
CA ARG A 108 4.35 -5.24 -2.00
C ARG A 108 3.94 -5.53 -0.57
N ILE A 109 4.38 -4.65 0.33
CA ILE A 109 3.91 -4.59 1.72
C ILE A 109 2.90 -3.45 1.80
N TYR A 110 1.72 -3.74 2.34
CA TYR A 110 0.61 -2.80 2.44
C TYR A 110 0.65 -2.00 3.73
N TYR A 111 0.41 -0.68 3.61
CA TYR A 111 0.27 0.25 4.72
C TYR A 111 -1.04 1.03 4.55
N PRO A 112 -2.00 0.92 5.50
CA PRO A 112 -3.37 1.44 5.31
C PRO A 112 -3.49 2.95 5.42
N GLY A 113 -2.49 3.62 5.98
CA GLY A 113 -2.45 5.08 6.10
C GLY A 113 -1.82 5.76 4.90
N GLY A 114 -1.52 7.03 5.09
CA GLY A 114 -0.93 7.84 4.02
C GLY A 114 -0.40 9.18 4.50
N ILE A 115 -0.12 10.03 3.53
CA ILE A 115 0.41 11.38 3.74
C ILE A 115 -0.38 12.36 2.90
N GLU A 116 -0.71 13.51 3.48
CA GLU A 116 -1.28 14.66 2.80
C GLU A 116 -0.23 15.75 2.63
N PHE A 117 -0.06 16.20 1.41
CA PHE A 117 0.70 17.40 1.04
C PHE A 117 -0.28 18.50 0.72
N ARG A 118 -0.16 19.66 1.37
CA ARG A 118 -1.01 20.82 1.12
C ARG A 118 -0.15 22.01 0.73
N HIS A 119 -0.40 22.55 -0.44
CA HIS A 119 0.24 23.79 -0.91
C HIS A 119 -0.49 25.00 -0.37
N LYS A 120 0.21 25.84 0.43
CA LYS A 120 -0.40 26.95 1.17
C LYS A 120 -1.03 28.01 0.29
N ALA A 121 -0.40 28.34 -0.83
CA ALA A 121 -0.84 29.45 -1.69
C ALA A 121 -2.09 29.11 -2.50
N SER A 122 -2.22 27.88 -3.01
CA SER A 122 -3.36 27.46 -3.84
C SER A 122 -4.41 26.65 -3.08
N ASP A 123 -4.13 26.30 -1.84
CA ASP A 123 -4.94 25.41 -0.99
C ASP A 123 -5.18 24.01 -1.58
N LYS A 124 -4.41 23.64 -2.60
CA LYS A 124 -4.51 22.32 -3.21
C LYS A 124 -3.91 21.26 -2.29
N THR A 125 -4.56 20.10 -2.27
CA THR A 125 -4.11 18.94 -1.50
C THR A 125 -3.81 17.76 -2.41
N VAL A 126 -2.69 17.10 -2.15
CA VAL A 126 -2.33 15.81 -2.74
C VAL A 126 -2.22 14.81 -1.60
N LYS A 127 -3.02 13.75 -1.65
CA LYS A 127 -2.97 12.67 -0.69
C LYS A 127 -2.39 11.42 -1.33
N LEU A 128 -1.46 10.82 -0.65
CA LEU A 128 -0.83 9.56 -1.00
C LEU A 128 -1.39 8.49 -0.06
N LEU A 129 -2.44 7.76 -0.50
CA LEU A 129 -3.08 6.70 0.27
C LEU A 129 -3.90 5.74 -0.62
N PRO A 130 -4.01 4.43 -0.26
CA PRO A 130 -3.11 3.76 0.67
C PRO A 130 -1.69 3.72 0.12
N THR A 131 -0.74 3.23 0.92
CA THR A 131 0.65 3.18 0.49
C THR A 131 1.19 1.76 0.49
N TRP A 132 2.24 1.54 -0.28
CA TRP A 132 2.94 0.27 -0.36
C TRP A 132 4.45 0.48 -0.40
N ILE A 133 5.18 -0.40 0.26
CA ILE A 133 6.60 -0.60 0.01
C ILE A 133 6.72 -1.76 -0.97
N ARG A 134 7.20 -1.47 -2.17
CA ARG A 134 7.48 -2.48 -3.18
C ARG A 134 8.86 -3.07 -2.93
N VAL A 135 8.95 -4.40 -2.98
CA VAL A 135 10.21 -5.12 -2.85
C VAL A 135 10.69 -5.56 -4.24
N MET A 136 9.77 -5.99 -5.09
CA MET A 136 10.04 -6.46 -6.45
C MET A 136 8.97 -5.97 -7.42
N PRO A 137 9.22 -5.91 -8.72
CA PRO A 137 10.53 -6.00 -9.38
C PRO A 137 11.33 -4.70 -9.29
N ARG A 138 10.72 -3.59 -8.91
CA ARG A 138 11.32 -2.26 -8.73
C ARG A 138 11.11 -1.84 -7.28
N PRO A 139 12.14 -1.93 -6.43
CA PRO A 139 12.00 -1.53 -5.04
C PRO A 139 11.64 -0.05 -4.92
N GLY A 140 10.71 0.27 -4.02
CA GLY A 140 10.27 1.66 -3.92
C GLY A 140 9.08 1.87 -3.00
N TYR A 141 8.70 3.12 -2.87
CA TYR A 141 7.51 3.60 -2.18
C TYR A 141 6.46 3.98 -3.22
N SER A 142 5.33 3.32 -3.22
CA SER A 142 4.20 3.63 -4.11
C SER A 142 2.94 3.95 -3.30
N ALA A 143 2.03 4.68 -3.90
CA ALA A 143 0.78 5.06 -3.26
C ALA A 143 -0.35 5.27 -4.26
N GLY A 144 -1.58 5.09 -3.79
CA GLY A 144 -2.73 5.69 -4.45
C GLY A 144 -2.64 7.20 -4.36
N VAL A 145 -3.13 7.91 -5.37
CA VAL A 145 -3.06 9.37 -5.43
C VAL A 145 -4.44 9.98 -5.53
N GLU A 146 -4.73 10.88 -4.59
CA GLU A 146 -5.95 11.69 -4.57
C GLU A 146 -5.57 13.17 -4.57
N VAL A 147 -6.23 13.96 -5.42
CA VAL A 147 -6.04 15.41 -5.51
C VAL A 147 -7.38 16.10 -5.23
N ASN A 148 -7.41 16.96 -4.22
CA ASN A 148 -8.62 17.70 -3.80
C ASN A 148 -9.86 16.78 -3.65
N GLY A 149 -9.68 15.59 -3.08
CA GLY A 149 -10.75 14.61 -2.87
C GLY A 149 -11.06 13.74 -4.10
N LYS A 150 -10.40 13.95 -5.23
CA LYS A 150 -10.58 13.14 -6.43
C LYS A 150 -9.41 12.20 -6.63
N LYS A 151 -9.70 10.91 -6.74
CA LYS A 151 -8.69 9.89 -7.06
C LYS A 151 -8.21 10.07 -8.51
N ILE A 152 -6.89 10.15 -8.70
CA ILE A 152 -6.25 10.30 -10.01
C ILE A 152 -5.40 9.08 -10.40
N ALA A 153 -4.94 8.30 -9.43
CA ALA A 153 -4.24 7.05 -9.69
C ALA A 153 -4.54 6.01 -8.61
N ASP A 154 -4.67 4.75 -9.01
CA ASP A 154 -4.79 3.62 -8.09
C ASP A 154 -3.47 3.33 -7.39
N GLU A 155 -2.38 3.45 -8.11
CA GLU A 155 -1.02 3.31 -7.62
C GLU A 155 -0.06 4.09 -8.53
N LEU A 156 0.80 4.90 -7.93
CA LEU A 156 1.88 5.62 -8.57
C LEU A 156 3.19 5.34 -7.80
N MET A 157 4.29 5.14 -8.50
CA MET A 157 5.60 5.06 -7.86
C MET A 157 6.04 6.47 -7.45
N ILE A 158 6.13 6.73 -6.16
CA ILE A 158 6.48 8.04 -5.61
C ILE A 158 8.00 8.19 -5.51
N ALA A 159 8.64 7.19 -4.93
CA ALA A 159 10.09 7.15 -4.80
C ALA A 159 10.59 5.73 -5.01
N ASP A 160 11.77 5.58 -5.57
CA ASP A 160 12.39 4.29 -5.80
C ASP A 160 13.81 4.21 -5.24
N THR A 161 14.35 3.01 -5.25
CA THR A 161 15.73 2.74 -4.83
C THR A 161 16.32 1.65 -5.72
N LYS A 162 17.63 1.57 -5.74
CA LYS A 162 18.33 0.48 -6.44
C LYS A 162 18.44 -0.74 -5.53
N TYR A 163 18.33 -1.92 -6.13
CA TYR A 163 18.45 -3.17 -5.38
C TYR A 163 19.77 -3.27 -4.59
N ALA A 164 20.87 -2.79 -5.17
CA ALA A 164 22.16 -2.74 -4.50
C ALA A 164 22.13 -1.89 -3.21
N GLU A 165 21.38 -0.79 -3.19
CA GLU A 165 21.24 0.08 -2.02
C GLU A 165 20.37 -0.59 -0.94
N VAL A 166 19.33 -1.34 -1.34
CA VAL A 166 18.55 -2.17 -0.42
C VAL A 166 19.46 -3.19 0.26
N MET A 167 20.26 -3.92 -0.53
CA MET A 167 21.18 -4.93 0.01
C MET A 167 22.28 -4.31 0.88
N ALA A 168 22.79 -3.15 0.52
CA ALA A 168 23.77 -2.41 1.34
C ALA A 168 23.18 -1.94 2.67
N SER A 169 21.86 -1.81 2.76
CA SER A 169 21.13 -1.43 3.98
C SER A 169 20.86 -2.61 4.91
N ALA A 170 21.11 -3.84 4.48
CA ALA A 170 20.87 -5.04 5.28
C ALA A 170 21.84 -5.13 6.46
N ARG A 171 21.30 -5.54 7.61
CA ARG A 171 22.06 -5.80 8.85
C ARG A 171 21.65 -7.17 9.38
N PRO A 172 22.60 -8.06 9.67
CA PRO A 172 22.29 -9.39 10.21
C PRO A 172 21.61 -9.28 11.57
N THR A 173 20.71 -10.21 11.85
CA THR A 173 20.07 -10.44 13.15
C THR A 173 20.19 -11.92 13.51
N PRO A 174 19.93 -12.33 14.76
CA PRO A 174 19.99 -13.74 15.15
C PRO A 174 19.04 -14.64 14.34
N THR A 175 17.95 -14.10 13.84
CA THR A 175 16.90 -14.84 13.12
C THR A 175 16.88 -14.61 11.62
N GLY A 176 17.64 -13.62 11.11
CA GLY A 176 17.62 -13.26 9.70
C GLY A 176 18.36 -11.95 9.46
N PHE A 177 17.69 -10.97 8.89
CA PHE A 177 18.27 -9.63 8.69
C PHE A 177 17.22 -8.53 8.79
N GLN A 178 17.68 -7.35 9.15
CA GLN A 178 16.90 -6.11 9.11
C GLN A 178 17.43 -5.18 8.03
N LEU A 179 16.56 -4.36 7.47
CA LEU A 179 16.96 -3.22 6.64
C LEU A 179 17.00 -1.97 7.50
N LYS A 180 18.04 -1.14 7.34
CA LYS A 180 18.16 0.14 8.06
C LYS A 180 18.51 1.25 7.10
N LYS A 181 17.72 2.33 7.14
CA LYS A 181 17.95 3.54 6.35
C LYS A 181 18.09 3.27 4.86
N VAL A 182 17.16 2.48 4.30
CA VAL A 182 17.09 2.26 2.85
C VAL A 182 16.82 3.61 2.17
N PRO A 183 17.68 4.10 1.28
CA PRO A 183 17.49 5.38 0.63
C PRO A 183 16.41 5.30 -0.45
N PHE A 184 15.65 6.37 -0.62
CA PHE A 184 14.65 6.52 -1.66
C PHE A 184 14.84 7.84 -2.41
N TYR A 185 14.62 7.80 -3.72
CA TYR A 185 14.79 8.93 -4.63
C TYR A 185 13.50 9.18 -5.40
N MET A 186 13.16 10.46 -5.57
CA MET A 186 11.93 10.89 -6.25
C MET A 186 11.90 10.42 -7.69
N THR A 187 10.80 9.79 -8.08
CA THR A 187 10.60 9.33 -9.45
C THR A 187 10.19 10.47 -10.39
N LYS A 188 10.30 10.21 -11.69
CA LYS A 188 9.79 11.13 -12.70
C LYS A 188 8.27 11.27 -12.58
N GLU A 189 7.58 10.15 -12.42
CA GLU A 189 6.13 10.08 -12.28
C GLU A 189 5.62 10.93 -11.11
N ALA A 190 6.32 10.87 -9.97
CA ALA A 190 5.96 11.71 -8.82
C ALA A 190 6.25 13.19 -9.07
N SER A 191 7.39 13.52 -9.67
CA SER A 191 7.73 14.92 -10.02
C SER A 191 6.68 15.55 -10.94
N GLU A 192 6.26 14.84 -11.98
CA GLU A 192 5.22 15.28 -12.92
C GLU A 192 3.87 15.43 -12.21
N MET A 193 3.46 14.42 -11.44
CA MET A 193 2.21 14.44 -10.66
C MET A 193 2.14 15.64 -9.72
N PHE A 194 3.20 15.92 -8.95
CA PHE A 194 3.24 17.10 -8.09
C PHE A 194 3.19 18.40 -8.88
N SER A 195 3.93 18.50 -9.99
CA SER A 195 3.93 19.69 -10.84
C SER A 195 2.56 20.01 -11.44
N GLU A 196 1.84 18.98 -11.86
CA GLU A 196 0.53 19.15 -12.50
C GLU A 196 -0.60 19.44 -11.50
N HIS A 197 -0.52 18.84 -10.32
CA HIS A 197 -1.67 18.76 -9.43
C HIS A 197 -1.52 19.52 -8.11
N SER A 198 -0.32 19.68 -7.58
CA SER A 198 -0.14 20.30 -6.25
C SER A 198 -0.27 21.83 -6.26
N GLY A 199 -0.14 22.47 -7.40
CA GLY A 199 -0.03 23.92 -7.50
C GLY A 199 1.35 24.48 -7.18
N ALA A 200 2.32 23.61 -6.93
CA ALA A 200 3.71 23.90 -6.66
C ALA A 200 4.60 23.24 -7.72
N LYS A 201 5.84 23.63 -7.82
CA LYS A 201 6.81 22.92 -8.63
C LYS A 201 7.10 21.55 -8.03
N GLY A 202 7.04 20.50 -8.84
CA GLY A 202 7.38 19.15 -8.42
C GLY A 202 8.84 19.02 -7.93
N PRO A 203 9.15 18.02 -7.10
CA PRO A 203 10.51 17.76 -6.68
C PRO A 203 11.38 17.37 -7.87
N ARG A 204 12.67 17.64 -7.80
CA ARG A 204 13.62 17.23 -8.83
C ARG A 204 13.63 15.70 -8.97
N VAL A 205 13.56 15.20 -10.19
CA VAL A 205 13.69 13.77 -10.48
C VAL A 205 15.05 13.26 -9.97
N GLY A 206 15.04 12.14 -9.25
CA GLY A 206 16.23 11.59 -8.60
C GLY A 206 16.69 12.35 -7.36
N ALA A 207 15.94 13.36 -6.89
CA ALA A 207 16.21 14.01 -5.61
C ALA A 207 16.09 12.99 -4.47
N PHE A 208 16.98 13.07 -3.51
CA PHE A 208 16.92 12.22 -2.33
C PHE A 208 15.69 12.57 -1.48
N PHE A 209 14.73 11.66 -1.44
CA PHE A 209 13.49 11.86 -0.69
C PHE A 209 13.67 11.61 0.80
N GLY A 210 14.40 10.55 1.14
CA GLY A 210 14.62 10.17 2.54
C GLY A 210 15.04 8.72 2.67
N THR A 211 14.99 8.23 3.90
CA THR A 211 15.29 6.83 4.20
C THR A 211 14.11 6.13 4.85
N LEU A 212 14.00 4.84 4.61
CA LEU A 212 13.03 3.97 5.25
C LEU A 212 13.74 2.93 6.13
N THR A 213 13.29 2.81 7.37
CA THR A 213 13.75 1.78 8.31
C THR A 213 12.56 0.91 8.73
N PRO A 214 12.44 -0.33 8.22
CA PRO A 214 11.45 -1.28 8.71
C PRO A 214 11.79 -1.74 10.13
N HIS A 215 10.77 -1.90 10.97
CA HIS A 215 10.86 -2.45 12.33
C HIS A 215 10.27 -3.86 12.39
N PHE A 216 10.80 -4.72 11.55
CA PHE A 216 10.54 -6.14 11.51
C PHE A 216 11.74 -6.86 10.90
N ASP A 217 11.86 -8.13 11.22
CA ASP A 217 12.93 -8.98 10.68
C ASP A 217 12.47 -9.67 9.40
N TYR A 218 13.35 -9.72 8.42
CA TYR A 218 13.22 -10.64 7.30
C TYR A 218 13.77 -11.99 7.75
N VAL A 219 12.89 -12.91 8.06
CA VAL A 219 13.23 -14.24 8.50
C VAL A 219 13.16 -15.19 7.32
N PRO A 220 14.27 -15.83 6.93
CA PRO A 220 14.20 -16.93 5.96
C PRO A 220 13.35 -18.05 6.54
N THR A 221 12.35 -18.50 5.84
CA THR A 221 11.62 -19.69 6.25
C THR A 221 12.37 -20.92 5.85
N ASN A 222 13.08 -21.48 6.80
CA ASN A 222 13.66 -22.81 6.70
C ASN A 222 12.66 -23.86 7.20
N THR A 223 11.66 -24.13 6.43
CA THR A 223 10.78 -25.24 6.77
C THR A 223 10.98 -26.45 5.88
N SER A 224 11.78 -26.33 4.86
CA SER A 224 12.32 -27.51 4.13
C SER A 224 13.80 -27.34 3.98
N PRO A 225 14.61 -28.36 4.32
CA PRO A 225 16.03 -28.36 3.98
C PRO A 225 16.12 -28.20 2.46
N VAL A 226 16.75 -27.13 2.01
CA VAL A 226 17.06 -26.98 0.58
C VAL A 226 17.94 -28.15 0.21
N PRO A 227 17.54 -29.02 -0.75
CA PRO A 227 18.37 -30.14 -1.15
C PRO A 227 19.75 -29.62 -1.58
N GLY A 228 20.80 -29.99 -0.87
CA GLY A 228 22.16 -29.60 -1.19
C GLY A 228 22.86 -28.62 -0.26
N PHE A 229 22.19 -28.08 0.76
CA PHE A 229 22.87 -27.34 1.82
C PHE A 229 22.82 -28.17 3.12
N PRO A 230 23.93 -28.77 3.54
CA PRO A 230 24.01 -29.35 4.87
C PRO A 230 23.93 -28.23 5.90
N GLY A 231 22.98 -28.35 6.85
CA GLY A 231 22.86 -27.49 8.02
C GLY A 231 24.02 -27.70 8.99
#